data_4daefc0915b046cec29d4bf8e4b36c64
#
_entry.id   4daefc0915b046cec29d4bf8e4b36c64
#
_cell.length_a   1.000
_cell.length_b   1.000
_cell.length_c   1.000
_cell.angle_alpha   90.00
_cell.angle_beta   90.00
_cell.angle_gamma   90.00
#
_symmetry.space_group_name_H-M   'P 1'
#
loop_
_entity.id
_entity.type
_entity.pdbx_description
1 polymer ?
#
loop_
_entity_poly.entity_id
_entity_poly.type
_entity_poly.pdbx_seq_one_letter_code
_entity_poly.pdbx_strand_id
1 'polypeptide(L)'
;MKRTGFFTIVGRPNVGKSTLLNSILGEKIAIVSSKPQTTRNRIAGIETRGEDQFVFLDTPGIFKPQNSLGDFMVKTANNTMREGDAVILVADASYLPGDVEINVMQYLRQSGTPGILALNKVDLCRREQLAKTITAYAEQFAFSAVVPISAKKGKYVDELMDECSKLLREGEWFYEEDMITDQPQRQIAAEVIREKILRALDKEIPHGVAVVIEEYLDEGGLVRIRAEIFCEKASHKGILVGKNGETLKRIGSYAREDLERMLEAQVYLNLWVKVKENWRDSQRGILNFGYNED
;
A
#
# COMPACT_ATOMS: atom_id res chain seq x y z
N MET A 1 6.71 -28.60 -10.90
CA MET A 1 7.31 -27.56 -11.77
C MET A 1 7.04 -26.21 -11.17
N LYS A 2 8.05 -25.34 -11.12
CA LYS A 2 7.87 -23.98 -10.61
C LYS A 2 6.84 -23.21 -11.40
N ARG A 3 6.01 -22.42 -10.69
CA ARG A 3 5.02 -21.54 -11.29
C ARG A 3 5.16 -20.15 -10.69
N THR A 4 4.86 -19.13 -11.46
CA THR A 4 4.94 -17.74 -11.00
C THR A 4 3.88 -16.87 -11.68
N GLY A 5 3.59 -15.71 -11.07
CA GLY A 5 2.68 -14.72 -11.66
C GLY A 5 2.63 -13.41 -10.87
N PHE A 6 2.41 -12.32 -11.60
CA PHE A 6 2.26 -10.97 -11.06
C PHE A 6 0.78 -10.63 -10.89
N PHE A 7 0.40 -10.24 -9.69
CA PHE A 7 -0.97 -9.87 -9.30
C PHE A 7 -1.01 -8.41 -8.88
N THR A 8 -1.65 -7.57 -9.67
CA THR A 8 -1.78 -6.16 -9.31
C THR A 8 -3.01 -5.94 -8.42
N ILE A 9 -2.81 -5.40 -7.23
CA ILE A 9 -3.87 -5.09 -6.26
C ILE A 9 -4.33 -3.66 -6.48
N VAL A 10 -5.57 -3.46 -6.93
CA VAL A 10 -6.16 -2.16 -7.23
C VAL A 10 -7.48 -1.93 -6.52
N GLY A 11 -7.93 -0.69 -6.46
CA GLY A 11 -9.22 -0.29 -5.87
C GLY A 11 -9.15 1.10 -5.26
N ARG A 12 -10.28 1.57 -4.71
CA ARG A 12 -10.36 2.89 -4.06
C ARG A 12 -9.39 3.01 -2.88
N PRO A 13 -9.10 4.25 -2.42
CA PRO A 13 -8.47 4.44 -1.12
C PRO A 13 -9.29 3.77 0.01
N ASN A 14 -8.60 3.25 1.01
CA ASN A 14 -9.18 2.68 2.24
C ASN A 14 -10.07 1.43 2.08
N VAL A 15 -10.07 0.78 0.93
CA VAL A 15 -10.76 -0.52 0.76
C VAL A 15 -9.99 -1.68 1.40
N GLY A 16 -8.71 -1.48 1.75
CA GLY A 16 -7.88 -2.44 2.47
C GLY A 16 -6.85 -3.18 1.62
N LYS A 17 -6.35 -2.57 0.51
CA LYS A 17 -5.32 -3.15 -0.36
C LYS A 17 -4.04 -3.54 0.37
N SER A 18 -3.39 -2.57 1.02
CA SER A 18 -2.16 -2.80 1.80
C SER A 18 -2.40 -3.70 3.03
N THR A 19 -3.62 -3.68 3.59
CA THR A 19 -4.00 -4.63 4.65
C THR A 19 -4.07 -6.06 4.11
N LEU A 20 -4.59 -6.22 2.89
CA LEU A 20 -4.64 -7.52 2.22
C LEU A 20 -3.22 -8.02 1.92
N LEU A 21 -2.36 -7.17 1.34
CA LEU A 21 -0.97 -7.53 1.08
C LEU A 21 -0.27 -8.01 2.36
N ASN A 22 -0.32 -7.24 3.44
CA ASN A 22 0.27 -7.64 4.73
C ASN A 22 -0.36 -8.94 5.29
N SER A 23 -1.65 -9.16 5.05
CA SER A 23 -2.34 -10.39 5.50
C SER A 23 -1.94 -11.63 4.70
N ILE A 24 -1.65 -11.49 3.42
CA ILE A 24 -1.13 -12.56 2.56
C ILE A 24 0.27 -12.97 3.01
N LEU A 25 1.15 -11.98 3.23
CA LEU A 25 2.55 -12.22 3.57
C LEU A 25 2.77 -12.61 5.04
N GLY A 26 1.79 -12.40 5.92
CA GLY A 26 1.98 -12.58 7.36
C GLY A 26 2.86 -11.50 8.00
N GLU A 27 3.41 -10.58 7.20
CA GLU A 27 4.38 -9.57 7.60
C GLU A 27 3.91 -8.17 7.22
N LYS A 28 4.39 -7.16 7.98
CA LYS A 28 4.05 -5.76 7.74
C LYS A 28 5.07 -5.08 6.83
N ILE A 29 4.91 -5.19 5.51
CA ILE A 29 5.75 -4.48 4.53
C ILE A 29 5.11 -3.17 4.05
N ALA A 30 3.78 -3.09 4.05
CA ALA A 30 3.03 -1.91 3.64
C ALA A 30 2.40 -1.20 4.84
N ILE A 31 2.44 0.12 4.84
CA ILE A 31 1.80 0.91 5.91
C ILE A 31 0.28 0.92 5.77
N VAL A 32 -0.40 0.94 6.91
CA VAL A 32 -1.86 0.90 6.97
C VAL A 32 -2.41 2.08 7.78
N SER A 33 -3.33 2.82 7.20
CA SER A 33 -4.02 3.92 7.86
C SER A 33 -5.47 4.00 7.40
N SER A 34 -6.34 4.55 8.25
CA SER A 34 -7.72 4.90 7.87
C SER A 34 -7.80 6.12 6.96
N LYS A 35 -6.70 6.84 6.76
CA LYS A 35 -6.63 8.05 5.93
C LYS A 35 -6.42 7.70 4.47
N PRO A 36 -7.02 8.45 3.52
CA PRO A 36 -6.78 8.24 2.10
C PRO A 36 -5.31 8.55 1.74
N GLN A 37 -4.86 8.04 0.59
CA GLN A 37 -3.50 8.26 0.07
C GLN A 37 -2.39 7.73 1.00
N THR A 38 -2.67 6.59 1.67
CA THR A 38 -1.69 5.92 2.53
C THR A 38 -0.54 5.35 1.69
N THR A 39 -0.81 4.55 0.69
CA THR A 39 0.18 4.05 -0.29
C THR A 39 0.37 5.09 -1.39
N ARG A 40 1.61 5.49 -1.68
CA ARG A 40 1.95 6.47 -2.71
C ARG A 40 2.75 5.90 -3.86
N ASN A 41 3.62 4.93 -3.58
CA ASN A 41 4.39 4.18 -4.57
C ASN A 41 3.84 2.77 -4.71
N ARG A 42 4.21 2.07 -5.78
CA ARG A 42 4.03 0.64 -5.91
C ARG A 42 4.85 -0.09 -4.83
N ILE A 43 4.27 -1.11 -4.21
CA ILE A 43 4.94 -1.99 -3.26
C ILE A 43 4.85 -3.41 -3.81
N ALA A 44 5.99 -4.08 -4.00
CA ALA A 44 6.00 -5.49 -4.30
C ALA A 44 6.07 -6.33 -3.01
N GLY A 45 5.15 -7.27 -2.90
CA GLY A 45 5.16 -8.32 -1.89
C GLY A 45 5.27 -9.68 -2.54
N ILE A 46 6.16 -10.51 -2.04
CA ILE A 46 6.48 -11.81 -2.61
C ILE A 46 6.06 -12.88 -1.63
N GLU A 47 5.26 -13.83 -2.10
CA GLU A 47 4.83 -14.99 -1.32
C GLU A 47 5.19 -16.26 -2.08
N THR A 48 6.02 -17.12 -1.46
CA THR A 48 6.40 -18.40 -2.04
C THR A 48 5.77 -19.54 -1.25
N ARG A 49 4.97 -20.37 -1.91
CA ARG A 49 4.30 -21.54 -1.32
C ARG A 49 4.64 -22.80 -2.13
N GLY A 50 5.54 -23.60 -1.64
CA GLY A 50 6.02 -24.79 -2.33
C GLY A 50 6.70 -24.48 -3.66
N GLU A 51 6.12 -24.88 -4.80
CA GLU A 51 6.66 -24.54 -6.13
C GLU A 51 6.04 -23.26 -6.74
N ASP A 52 5.13 -22.59 -6.03
CA ASP A 52 4.41 -21.42 -6.50
C ASP A 52 4.97 -20.12 -5.91
N GLN A 53 5.33 -19.18 -6.75
CA GLN A 53 5.72 -17.82 -6.34
C GLN A 53 4.73 -16.79 -6.86
N PHE A 54 4.13 -16.05 -5.93
CA PHE A 54 3.20 -14.97 -6.21
C PHE A 54 3.89 -13.62 -5.97
N VAL A 55 3.84 -12.74 -6.95
CA VAL A 55 4.32 -11.36 -6.82
C VAL A 55 3.12 -10.42 -6.80
N PHE A 56 2.81 -9.88 -5.63
CA PHE A 56 1.71 -8.93 -5.45
C PHE A 56 2.21 -7.50 -5.58
N LEU A 57 1.58 -6.72 -6.44
CA LEU A 57 1.90 -5.31 -6.66
C LEU A 57 0.81 -4.46 -6.01
N ASP A 58 1.01 -4.02 -4.74
CA ASP A 58 0.09 -3.06 -4.09
C ASP A 58 0.26 -1.68 -4.70
N THR A 59 -0.84 -1.07 -5.07
CA THR A 59 -0.86 0.22 -5.77
C THR A 59 -1.47 1.32 -4.91
N PRO A 60 -1.14 2.59 -5.17
CA PRO A 60 -1.93 3.70 -4.67
C PRO A 60 -3.41 3.53 -4.99
N GLY A 61 -4.28 4.00 -4.11
CA GLY A 61 -5.71 3.97 -4.37
C GLY A 61 -6.08 4.81 -5.58
N ILE A 62 -6.99 4.32 -6.42
CA ILE A 62 -7.51 5.07 -7.57
C ILE A 62 -8.57 6.07 -7.08
N PHE A 63 -8.36 7.35 -7.38
CA PHE A 63 -9.24 8.47 -7.00
C PHE A 63 -9.14 9.60 -8.02
N LYS A 64 -9.99 10.63 -7.90
CA LYS A 64 -9.87 11.83 -8.72
C LYS A 64 -8.75 12.74 -8.16
N PRO A 65 -7.63 12.93 -8.86
CA PRO A 65 -6.50 13.70 -8.36
C PRO A 65 -6.82 15.19 -8.22
N GLN A 66 -6.15 15.85 -7.27
CA GLN A 66 -6.32 17.26 -6.98
C GLN A 66 -5.00 18.05 -7.03
N ASN A 67 -3.88 17.35 -7.20
CA ASN A 67 -2.53 17.92 -7.28
C ASN A 67 -1.60 16.93 -8.01
N SER A 68 -0.39 17.38 -8.36
CA SER A 68 0.56 16.58 -9.14
C SER A 68 0.97 15.28 -8.45
N LEU A 69 1.04 15.23 -7.12
CA LEU A 69 1.26 13.97 -6.39
C LEU A 69 0.10 12.99 -6.59
N GLY A 70 -1.13 13.49 -6.60
CA GLY A 70 -2.32 12.69 -6.90
C GLY A 70 -2.30 12.15 -8.34
N ASP A 71 -1.90 12.97 -9.30
CA ASP A 71 -1.75 12.57 -10.70
C ASP A 71 -0.70 11.44 -10.81
N PHE A 72 0.46 11.60 -10.16
CA PHE A 72 1.49 10.58 -10.08
C PHE A 72 0.94 9.26 -9.51
N MET A 73 0.23 9.30 -8.38
CA MET A 73 -0.34 8.11 -7.75
C MET A 73 -1.33 7.35 -8.65
N VAL A 74 -2.22 8.08 -9.34
CA VAL A 74 -3.18 7.48 -10.28
C VAL A 74 -2.46 6.89 -11.48
N LYS A 75 -1.45 7.58 -12.01
CA LYS A 75 -0.63 7.09 -13.11
C LYS A 75 0.12 5.83 -12.72
N THR A 76 0.75 5.79 -11.53
CA THR A 76 1.40 4.60 -10.98
C THR A 76 0.44 3.41 -10.92
N ALA A 77 -0.77 3.59 -10.35
CA ALA A 77 -1.75 2.51 -10.28
C ALA A 77 -2.15 1.99 -11.66
N ASN A 78 -2.36 2.88 -12.64
CA ASN A 78 -2.72 2.51 -14.01
C ASN A 78 -1.58 1.81 -14.77
N ASN A 79 -0.34 2.24 -14.58
CA ASN A 79 0.83 1.61 -15.20
C ASN A 79 1.02 0.21 -14.60
N THR A 80 0.98 0.07 -13.27
CA THR A 80 1.13 -1.23 -12.60
C THR A 80 0.06 -2.24 -13.01
N MET A 81 -1.19 -1.80 -13.29
CA MET A 81 -2.22 -2.70 -13.83
C MET A 81 -1.83 -3.36 -15.15
N ARG A 82 -0.97 -2.71 -15.96
CA ARG A 82 -0.51 -3.24 -17.25
C ARG A 82 0.64 -4.23 -17.11
N GLU A 83 1.32 -4.24 -15.99
CA GLU A 83 2.45 -5.11 -15.68
C GLU A 83 2.00 -6.47 -15.14
N GLY A 84 0.80 -6.55 -14.54
CA GLY A 84 0.30 -7.76 -13.92
C GLY A 84 -0.23 -8.80 -14.91
N ASP A 85 0.01 -10.08 -14.62
CA ASP A 85 -0.63 -11.22 -15.29
C ASP A 85 -2.12 -11.33 -14.95
N ALA A 86 -2.50 -10.85 -13.76
CA ALA A 86 -3.87 -10.74 -13.29
C ALA A 86 -4.06 -9.51 -12.38
N VAL A 87 -5.31 -9.05 -12.27
CA VAL A 87 -5.68 -7.93 -11.41
C VAL A 87 -6.58 -8.40 -10.29
N ILE A 88 -6.25 -8.06 -9.06
CA ILE A 88 -7.13 -8.22 -7.88
C ILE A 88 -7.80 -6.88 -7.62
N LEU A 89 -9.07 -6.77 -7.98
CA LEU A 89 -9.89 -5.62 -7.62
C LEU A 89 -10.39 -5.78 -6.19
N VAL A 90 -9.85 -4.97 -5.28
CA VAL A 90 -10.30 -4.93 -3.89
C VAL A 90 -11.39 -3.89 -3.74
N ALA A 91 -12.57 -4.31 -3.30
CA ALA A 91 -13.71 -3.43 -3.05
C ALA A 91 -14.28 -3.66 -1.65
N ASP A 92 -14.89 -2.64 -1.07
CA ASP A 92 -15.58 -2.76 0.21
C ASP A 92 -16.95 -3.42 0.01
N ALA A 93 -17.18 -4.54 0.67
CA ALA A 93 -18.40 -5.35 0.55
C ALA A 93 -19.71 -4.60 0.90
N SER A 94 -19.60 -3.46 1.58
CA SER A 94 -20.75 -2.63 1.99
C SER A 94 -21.26 -1.70 0.88
N TYR A 95 -20.52 -1.54 -0.22
CA TYR A 95 -20.84 -0.59 -1.28
C TYR A 95 -21.00 -1.27 -2.65
N LEU A 96 -21.92 -0.77 -3.43
CA LEU A 96 -22.10 -1.16 -4.83
C LEU A 96 -20.93 -0.61 -5.68
N PRO A 97 -20.65 -1.19 -6.88
CA PRO A 97 -19.64 -0.66 -7.79
C PRO A 97 -19.95 0.78 -8.17
N GLY A 98 -18.92 1.62 -8.14
CA GLY A 98 -18.99 3.00 -8.60
C GLY A 98 -17.94 3.26 -9.67
N ASP A 99 -17.69 4.53 -10.01
CA ASP A 99 -16.88 4.93 -11.17
C ASP A 99 -15.49 4.28 -11.21
N VAL A 100 -14.82 4.16 -10.05
CA VAL A 100 -13.48 3.55 -9.98
C VAL A 100 -13.53 2.08 -10.36
N GLU A 101 -14.45 1.33 -9.75
CA GLU A 101 -14.61 -0.10 -10.02
C GLU A 101 -15.07 -0.35 -11.46
N ILE A 102 -15.97 0.49 -11.97
CA ILE A 102 -16.44 0.44 -13.37
C ILE A 102 -15.26 0.66 -14.32
N ASN A 103 -14.41 1.64 -14.06
CA ASN A 103 -13.23 1.91 -14.90
C ASN A 103 -12.25 0.73 -14.89
N VAL A 104 -12.01 0.10 -13.73
CA VAL A 104 -11.15 -1.09 -13.65
C VAL A 104 -11.78 -2.26 -14.43
N MET A 105 -13.08 -2.50 -14.30
CA MET A 105 -13.77 -3.55 -15.07
C MET A 105 -13.74 -3.27 -16.58
N GLN A 106 -13.82 -2.01 -17.00
CA GLN A 106 -13.68 -1.63 -18.41
C GLN A 106 -12.25 -1.90 -18.91
N TYR A 107 -11.22 -1.58 -18.13
CA TYR A 107 -9.84 -1.91 -18.46
C TYR A 107 -9.67 -3.43 -18.62
N LEU A 108 -10.13 -4.25 -17.68
CA LEU A 108 -10.06 -5.71 -17.74
C LEU A 108 -10.73 -6.27 -19.00
N ARG A 109 -11.90 -5.71 -19.38
CA ARG A 109 -12.61 -6.12 -20.59
C ARG A 109 -11.84 -5.78 -21.86
N GLN A 110 -11.14 -4.63 -21.89
CA GLN A 110 -10.37 -4.17 -23.05
C GLN A 110 -9.03 -4.91 -23.19
N SER A 111 -8.35 -5.17 -22.06
CA SER A 111 -7.04 -5.83 -22.06
C SER A 111 -7.13 -7.35 -22.15
N GLY A 112 -8.26 -7.95 -21.79
CA GLY A 112 -8.39 -9.40 -21.63
C GLY A 112 -7.64 -9.94 -20.40
N THR A 113 -7.09 -9.09 -19.55
CA THR A 113 -6.39 -9.50 -18.33
C THR A 113 -7.36 -10.16 -17.34
N PRO A 114 -7.05 -11.34 -16.79
CA PRO A 114 -7.87 -11.97 -15.78
C PRO A 114 -8.10 -11.07 -14.57
N GLY A 115 -9.33 -11.00 -14.08
CA GLY A 115 -9.68 -10.22 -12.90
C GLY A 115 -10.25 -11.08 -11.78
N ILE A 116 -9.75 -10.94 -10.56
CA ILE A 116 -10.33 -11.49 -9.34
C ILE A 116 -10.96 -10.33 -8.57
N LEU A 117 -12.21 -10.51 -8.10
CA LEU A 117 -12.86 -9.54 -7.22
C LEU A 117 -12.70 -9.98 -5.75
N ALA A 118 -11.95 -9.24 -4.95
CA ALA A 118 -11.84 -9.41 -3.52
C ALA A 118 -12.81 -8.43 -2.80
N LEU A 119 -13.97 -8.90 -2.39
CA LEU A 119 -14.94 -8.13 -1.60
C LEU A 119 -14.51 -8.12 -0.13
N ASN A 120 -13.82 -7.07 0.26
CA ASN A 120 -13.21 -6.94 1.59
C ASN A 120 -14.17 -6.36 2.64
N LYS A 121 -13.81 -6.52 3.91
CA LYS A 121 -14.53 -6.05 5.10
C LYS A 121 -15.85 -6.77 5.33
N VAL A 122 -15.95 -8.03 4.93
CA VAL A 122 -17.18 -8.83 5.15
C VAL A 122 -17.55 -8.97 6.62
N ASP A 123 -16.59 -8.78 7.53
CA ASP A 123 -16.82 -8.75 8.98
C ASP A 123 -17.64 -7.55 9.45
N LEU A 124 -17.80 -6.53 8.60
CA LEU A 124 -18.60 -5.32 8.85
C LEU A 124 -19.87 -5.30 7.99
N CYS A 125 -20.06 -6.27 7.10
CA CYS A 125 -21.16 -6.31 6.14
C CYS A 125 -22.23 -7.34 6.54
N ARG A 126 -23.51 -6.99 6.35
CA ARG A 126 -24.63 -7.94 6.53
C ARG A 126 -24.72 -8.87 5.32
N ARG A 127 -25.16 -10.13 5.54
CA ARG A 127 -25.26 -11.14 4.46
C ARG A 127 -26.11 -10.68 3.27
N GLU A 128 -27.23 -10.02 3.52
CA GLU A 128 -28.10 -9.49 2.48
C GLU A 128 -27.43 -8.41 1.63
N GLN A 129 -26.64 -7.53 2.28
CA GLN A 129 -25.87 -6.52 1.57
C GLN A 129 -24.75 -7.15 0.74
N LEU A 130 -24.05 -8.12 1.30
CA LEU A 130 -23.00 -8.85 0.58
C LEU A 130 -23.57 -9.53 -0.68
N ALA A 131 -24.71 -10.22 -0.56
CA ALA A 131 -25.36 -10.85 -1.72
C ALA A 131 -25.72 -9.84 -2.82
N LYS A 132 -26.31 -8.70 -2.45
CA LYS A 132 -26.61 -7.60 -3.39
C LYS A 132 -25.36 -7.07 -4.08
N THR A 133 -24.29 -6.90 -3.31
CA THR A 133 -23.00 -6.39 -3.83
C THR A 133 -22.40 -7.39 -4.81
N ILE A 134 -22.37 -8.70 -4.49
CA ILE A 134 -21.87 -9.74 -5.40
C ILE A 134 -22.66 -9.71 -6.72
N THR A 135 -23.99 -9.70 -6.66
CA THR A 135 -24.85 -9.65 -7.85
C THR A 135 -24.53 -8.42 -8.71
N ALA A 136 -24.44 -7.24 -8.10
CA ALA A 136 -24.18 -5.99 -8.82
C ALA A 136 -22.82 -5.98 -9.55
N TYR A 137 -21.78 -6.62 -9.00
CA TYR A 137 -20.49 -6.78 -9.68
C TYR A 137 -20.57 -7.84 -10.79
N ALA A 138 -21.23 -8.99 -10.53
CA ALA A 138 -21.35 -10.08 -11.50
C ALA A 138 -22.14 -9.67 -12.75
N GLU A 139 -23.14 -8.80 -12.62
CA GLU A 139 -23.90 -8.22 -13.74
C GLU A 139 -23.05 -7.32 -14.63
N GLN A 140 -21.97 -6.74 -14.10
CA GLN A 140 -21.14 -5.80 -14.85
C GLN A 140 -19.90 -6.44 -15.48
N PHE A 141 -19.31 -7.46 -14.87
CA PHE A 141 -18.10 -8.11 -15.38
C PHE A 141 -18.00 -9.56 -14.91
N ALA A 142 -17.60 -10.45 -15.84
CA ALA A 142 -17.33 -11.86 -15.54
C ALA A 142 -15.91 -12.00 -14.96
N PHE A 143 -15.78 -11.87 -13.63
CA PHE A 143 -14.53 -12.11 -12.92
C PHE A 143 -14.14 -13.60 -12.98
N SER A 144 -12.83 -13.88 -13.00
CA SER A 144 -12.32 -15.25 -12.86
C SER A 144 -12.74 -15.88 -11.53
N ALA A 145 -12.80 -15.07 -10.48
CA ALA A 145 -13.34 -15.44 -9.17
C ALA A 145 -13.88 -14.22 -8.42
N VAL A 146 -14.85 -14.45 -7.53
CA VAL A 146 -15.35 -13.45 -6.57
C VAL A 146 -15.18 -14.02 -5.17
N VAL A 147 -14.29 -13.44 -4.39
CA VAL A 147 -13.92 -13.93 -3.05
C VAL A 147 -14.28 -12.88 -2.00
N PRO A 148 -15.28 -13.14 -1.14
CA PRO A 148 -15.57 -12.30 0.02
C PRO A 148 -14.54 -12.53 1.12
N ILE A 149 -13.80 -11.47 1.54
CA ILE A 149 -12.70 -11.58 2.50
C ILE A 149 -12.82 -10.60 3.66
N SER A 150 -12.10 -10.86 4.73
CA SER A 150 -11.76 -9.86 5.75
C SER A 150 -10.24 -9.83 5.91
N ALA A 151 -9.58 -8.97 5.14
CA ALA A 151 -8.13 -8.81 5.18
C ALA A 151 -7.61 -8.48 6.59
N LYS A 152 -8.34 -7.68 7.36
CA LYS A 152 -7.98 -7.32 8.75
C LYS A 152 -8.01 -8.51 9.71
N LYS A 153 -8.84 -9.51 9.45
CA LYS A 153 -9.00 -10.71 10.29
C LYS A 153 -8.37 -11.96 9.68
N GLY A 154 -7.74 -11.85 8.53
CA GLY A 154 -7.17 -12.96 7.78
C GLY A 154 -8.22 -13.98 7.29
N LYS A 155 -9.53 -13.63 7.27
CA LYS A 155 -10.56 -14.58 6.88
C LYS A 155 -10.68 -14.66 5.37
N TYR A 156 -10.72 -15.88 4.85
CA TYR A 156 -10.87 -16.21 3.44
C TYR A 156 -9.75 -15.66 2.55
N VAL A 157 -8.58 -15.36 3.14
CA VAL A 157 -7.39 -14.93 2.39
C VAL A 157 -6.74 -16.11 1.69
N ASP A 158 -6.76 -17.30 2.31
CA ASP A 158 -6.27 -18.52 1.68
C ASP A 158 -7.13 -18.93 0.49
N GLU A 159 -8.46 -18.77 0.56
CA GLU A 159 -9.36 -18.98 -0.57
C GLU A 159 -9.05 -18.01 -1.74
N LEU A 160 -8.67 -16.76 -1.43
CA LEU A 160 -8.19 -15.84 -2.46
C LEU A 160 -6.87 -16.32 -3.07
N MET A 161 -5.94 -16.83 -2.26
CA MET A 161 -4.66 -17.40 -2.73
C MET A 161 -4.88 -18.63 -3.62
N ASP A 162 -5.86 -19.50 -3.27
CA ASP A 162 -6.23 -20.63 -4.10
C ASP A 162 -6.75 -20.20 -5.49
N GLU A 163 -7.53 -19.11 -5.56
CA GLU A 163 -7.96 -18.55 -6.84
C GLU A 163 -6.79 -17.92 -7.62
N CYS A 164 -5.86 -17.25 -6.93
CA CYS A 164 -4.64 -16.73 -7.56
C CYS A 164 -3.77 -17.87 -8.13
N SER A 165 -3.65 -19.01 -7.43
CA SER A 165 -2.81 -20.13 -7.86
C SER A 165 -3.25 -20.73 -9.19
N LYS A 166 -4.54 -20.63 -9.53
CA LYS A 166 -5.09 -21.10 -10.82
C LYS A 166 -4.65 -20.23 -12.02
N LEU A 167 -4.17 -19.02 -11.74
CA LEU A 167 -3.73 -18.07 -12.77
C LEU A 167 -2.19 -18.03 -12.93
N LEU A 168 -1.45 -18.77 -12.10
CA LEU A 168 -0.01 -18.89 -12.23
C LEU A 168 0.36 -19.61 -13.52
N ARG A 169 1.53 -19.26 -14.04
CA ARG A 169 2.11 -19.88 -15.25
C ARG A 169 3.38 -20.64 -14.89
N GLU A 170 3.66 -21.71 -15.61
CA GLU A 170 4.95 -22.42 -15.53
C GLU A 170 6.09 -21.45 -15.90
N GLY A 171 7.10 -21.37 -15.03
CA GLY A 171 8.25 -20.49 -15.22
C GLY A 171 9.16 -20.47 -14.00
N GLU A 172 10.37 -19.95 -14.18
CA GLU A 172 11.29 -19.74 -13.08
C GLU A 172 10.79 -18.60 -12.16
N TRP A 173 11.17 -18.68 -10.87
CA TRP A 173 10.88 -17.62 -9.92
C TRP A 173 11.66 -16.35 -10.22
N PHE A 174 11.05 -15.20 -9.97
CA PHE A 174 11.67 -13.89 -10.15
C PHE A 174 12.52 -13.46 -8.96
N TYR A 175 12.25 -14.04 -7.78
CA TYR A 175 12.89 -13.67 -6.51
C TYR A 175 13.36 -14.91 -5.76
N GLU A 176 14.30 -14.73 -4.83
CA GLU A 176 14.73 -15.79 -3.93
C GLU A 176 13.56 -16.26 -3.05
N GLU A 177 13.62 -17.51 -2.58
CA GLU A 177 12.53 -18.21 -1.89
C GLU A 177 12.10 -17.51 -0.59
N ASP A 178 13.05 -16.94 0.14
CA ASP A 178 12.85 -16.24 1.42
C ASP A 178 12.59 -14.74 1.30
N MET A 179 12.59 -14.22 0.08
CA MET A 179 12.36 -12.79 -0.17
C MET A 179 10.88 -12.45 -0.07
N ILE A 180 10.52 -11.52 0.81
CA ILE A 180 9.13 -11.07 1.02
C ILE A 180 8.81 -9.74 0.35
N THR A 181 9.83 -8.94 -0.02
CA THR A 181 9.67 -7.65 -0.72
C THR A 181 10.99 -7.23 -1.37
N ASP A 182 10.91 -6.50 -2.47
CA ASP A 182 12.05 -5.88 -3.14
C ASP A 182 12.39 -4.48 -2.60
N GLN A 183 11.62 -3.99 -1.62
CA GLN A 183 11.82 -2.65 -1.09
C GLN A 183 13.07 -2.56 -0.20
N PRO A 184 13.92 -1.54 -0.42
CA PRO A 184 15.04 -1.27 0.49
C PRO A 184 14.53 -0.97 1.92
N GLN A 185 15.20 -1.50 2.94
CA GLN A 185 14.88 -1.23 4.35
C GLN A 185 14.76 0.26 4.67
N ARG A 186 15.59 1.09 4.02
CA ARG A 186 15.54 2.54 4.11
C ARG A 186 14.18 3.11 3.68
N GLN A 187 13.57 2.59 2.63
CA GLN A 187 12.26 3.03 2.16
C GLN A 187 11.15 2.58 3.11
N ILE A 188 11.23 1.35 3.60
CA ILE A 188 10.29 0.83 4.60
C ILE A 188 10.35 1.68 5.87
N ALA A 189 11.56 2.07 6.33
CA ALA A 189 11.72 2.94 7.49
C ALA A 189 11.06 4.31 7.30
N ALA A 190 11.20 4.92 6.12
CA ALA A 190 10.53 6.19 5.79
C ALA A 190 8.99 6.04 5.86
N GLU A 191 8.45 4.96 5.32
CA GLU A 191 7.02 4.69 5.33
C GLU A 191 6.50 4.41 6.75
N VAL A 192 7.23 3.68 7.59
CA VAL A 192 6.87 3.47 9.00
C VAL A 192 6.76 4.81 9.74
N ILE A 193 7.73 5.71 9.56
CA ILE A 193 7.67 7.06 10.17
C ILE A 193 6.44 7.82 9.63
N ARG A 194 6.17 7.77 8.31
CA ARG A 194 5.02 8.41 7.69
C ARG A 194 3.70 7.85 8.19
N GLU A 195 3.60 6.55 8.44
CA GLU A 195 2.42 5.93 9.09
C GLU A 195 2.13 6.55 10.46
N LYS A 196 3.17 6.73 11.30
CA LYS A 196 2.96 7.32 12.62
C LYS A 196 2.51 8.78 12.54
N ILE A 197 2.99 9.53 11.55
CA ILE A 197 2.51 10.88 11.27
C ILE A 197 1.03 10.86 10.83
N LEU A 198 0.67 9.95 9.91
CA LEU A 198 -0.72 9.76 9.47
C LEU A 198 -1.66 9.42 10.63
N ARG A 199 -1.20 8.63 11.60
CA ARG A 199 -1.99 8.25 12.78
C ARG A 199 -2.06 9.36 13.84
N ALA A 200 -1.01 10.16 13.98
CA ALA A 200 -0.88 11.17 15.02
C ALA A 200 -1.57 12.50 14.71
N LEU A 201 -1.76 12.81 13.42
CA LEU A 201 -2.26 14.11 12.95
C LEU A 201 -3.53 13.94 12.13
N ASP A 202 -4.36 15.00 12.12
CA ASP A 202 -5.64 15.01 11.40
C ASP A 202 -5.68 16.06 10.29
N LYS A 203 -6.80 16.11 9.57
CA LYS A 203 -7.09 16.99 8.45
C LYS A 203 -6.07 16.85 7.31
N GLU A 204 -5.66 17.95 6.69
CA GLU A 204 -4.79 17.99 5.51
C GLU A 204 -3.28 17.84 5.84
N ILE A 205 -2.88 18.04 7.10
CA ILE A 205 -1.45 18.08 7.48
C ILE A 205 -0.71 16.79 7.09
N PRO A 206 -1.20 15.58 7.46
CA PRO A 206 -0.48 14.35 7.15
C PRO A 206 -0.41 14.04 5.65
N HIS A 207 -1.35 14.56 4.85
CA HIS A 207 -1.33 14.37 3.39
C HIS A 207 -0.22 15.19 2.71
N GLY A 208 0.16 16.33 3.30
CA GLY A 208 1.25 17.19 2.85
C GLY A 208 2.63 16.86 3.43
N VAL A 209 2.82 15.67 3.99
CA VAL A 209 4.09 15.24 4.58
C VAL A 209 4.83 14.27 3.66
N ALA A 210 6.13 14.49 3.48
CA ALA A 210 7.08 13.52 2.94
C ALA A 210 8.16 13.19 3.98
N VAL A 211 8.68 11.97 3.96
CA VAL A 211 9.76 11.52 4.84
C VAL A 211 10.92 11.04 3.98
N VAL A 212 12.11 11.56 4.26
CA VAL A 212 13.35 11.18 3.59
C VAL A 212 14.33 10.67 4.64
N ILE A 213 14.88 9.49 4.40
CA ILE A 213 15.96 8.97 5.24
C ILE A 213 17.28 9.55 4.72
N GLU A 214 17.91 10.39 5.50
CA GLU A 214 19.22 10.96 5.19
C GLU A 214 20.35 9.99 5.48
N GLU A 215 20.22 9.25 6.59
CA GLU A 215 21.24 8.31 7.05
C GLU A 215 20.58 7.02 7.53
N TYR A 216 21.13 5.89 7.10
CA TYR A 216 20.76 4.56 7.54
C TYR A 216 22.04 3.74 7.67
N LEU A 217 22.45 3.44 8.90
CA LEU A 217 23.67 2.71 9.22
C LEU A 217 23.31 1.51 10.11
N ASP A 218 23.63 0.32 9.64
CA ASP A 218 23.52 -0.90 10.41
C ASP A 218 24.91 -1.22 11.00
N GLU A 219 25.00 -1.18 12.34
CA GLU A 219 26.23 -1.42 13.11
C GLU A 219 26.24 -2.80 13.78
N GLY A 220 25.44 -3.75 13.26
CA GLY A 220 25.41 -5.12 13.78
C GLY A 220 24.69 -5.22 15.14
N GLY A 221 23.39 -4.91 15.16
CA GLY A 221 22.53 -4.94 16.35
C GLY A 221 22.04 -3.55 16.81
N LEU A 222 22.60 -2.48 16.27
CA LEU A 222 22.13 -1.11 16.40
C LEU A 222 21.99 -0.47 15.02
N VAL A 223 20.77 -0.09 14.65
CA VAL A 223 20.51 0.64 13.40
C VAL A 223 20.32 2.12 13.71
N ARG A 224 21.17 2.97 13.11
CA ARG A 224 21.05 4.43 13.22
C ARG A 224 20.30 4.99 12.04
N ILE A 225 19.20 5.69 12.31
CA ILE A 225 18.35 6.31 11.29
C ILE A 225 18.22 7.79 11.58
N ARG A 226 18.58 8.62 10.60
CA ARG A 226 18.29 10.04 10.59
C ARG A 226 17.29 10.34 9.46
N ALA A 227 16.13 10.88 9.82
CA ALA A 227 15.07 11.18 8.89
C ALA A 227 14.66 12.65 8.92
N GLU A 228 14.39 13.18 7.74
CA GLU A 228 13.82 14.51 7.54
C GLU A 228 12.34 14.38 7.17
N ILE A 229 11.50 15.09 7.90
CA ILE A 229 10.06 15.16 7.69
C ILE A 229 9.77 16.51 7.05
N PHE A 230 9.33 16.49 5.80
CA PHE A 230 8.97 17.70 5.07
C PHE A 230 7.47 17.96 5.17
N CYS A 231 7.09 19.21 5.43
CA CYS A 231 5.72 19.68 5.40
C CYS A 231 5.60 20.96 4.57
N GLU A 232 4.38 21.31 4.12
CA GLU A 232 4.21 22.41 3.17
C GLU A 232 4.21 23.81 3.79
N LYS A 233 3.88 23.95 5.08
CA LYS A 233 3.71 25.25 5.73
C LYS A 233 4.40 25.31 7.10
N ALA A 234 4.83 26.51 7.50
CA ALA A 234 5.40 26.73 8.83
C ALA A 234 4.41 26.39 9.95
N SER A 235 3.11 26.66 9.76
CA SER A 235 2.06 26.26 10.71
C SER A 235 1.95 24.74 10.85
N HIS A 236 2.14 23.97 9.77
CA HIS A 236 2.17 22.50 9.79
C HIS A 236 3.38 22.00 10.58
N LYS A 237 4.56 22.63 10.42
CA LYS A 237 5.76 22.33 11.21
C LYS A 237 5.50 22.48 12.70
N GLY A 238 4.84 23.58 13.11
CA GLY A 238 4.49 23.79 14.52
C GLY A 238 3.62 22.67 15.09
N ILE A 239 2.66 22.17 14.33
CA ILE A 239 1.76 21.08 14.75
C ILE A 239 2.49 19.74 14.77
N LEU A 240 3.34 19.45 13.78
CA LEU A 240 4.19 18.26 13.71
C LEU A 240 5.15 18.16 14.91
N VAL A 241 5.78 19.28 15.27
CA VAL A 241 6.68 19.35 16.43
C VAL A 241 5.89 19.27 17.72
N GLY A 242 4.78 20.02 17.80
CA GLY A 242 3.94 20.13 19.00
C GLY A 242 4.59 21.00 20.09
N LYS A 243 3.86 21.19 21.20
CA LYS A 243 4.34 21.97 22.35
C LYS A 243 5.58 21.26 22.93
N ASN A 244 6.69 21.97 23.06
CA ASN A 244 7.96 21.44 23.58
C ASN A 244 8.45 20.15 22.87
N GLY A 245 8.05 19.91 21.60
CA GLY A 245 8.48 18.73 20.86
C GLY A 245 7.69 17.45 21.16
N GLU A 246 6.63 17.50 21.95
CA GLU A 246 5.90 16.31 22.43
C GLU A 246 5.29 15.47 21.30
N THR A 247 4.73 16.11 20.25
CA THR A 247 4.11 15.38 19.14
C THR A 247 5.17 14.62 18.36
N LEU A 248 6.29 15.29 18.02
CA LEU A 248 7.39 14.68 17.28
C LEU A 248 8.04 13.54 18.09
N LYS A 249 8.23 13.73 19.38
CA LYS A 249 8.75 12.70 20.31
C LYS A 249 7.85 11.47 20.31
N ARG A 250 6.54 11.64 20.40
CA ARG A 250 5.55 10.54 20.37
C ARG A 250 5.59 9.80 19.03
N ILE A 251 5.63 10.52 17.91
CA ILE A 251 5.78 9.94 16.56
C ILE A 251 7.06 9.11 16.51
N GLY A 252 8.19 9.66 16.96
CA GLY A 252 9.47 8.98 16.98
C GLY A 252 9.49 7.71 17.84
N SER A 253 8.88 7.75 19.03
CA SER A 253 8.79 6.57 19.90
C SER A 253 8.03 5.43 19.25
N TYR A 254 6.84 5.69 18.69
CA TYR A 254 6.06 4.66 18.01
C TYR A 254 6.72 4.16 16.72
N ALA A 255 7.40 5.04 15.98
CA ALA A 255 8.14 4.63 14.79
C ALA A 255 9.32 3.72 15.17
N ARG A 256 10.06 4.08 16.21
CA ARG A 256 11.18 3.28 16.72
C ARG A 256 10.72 1.89 17.17
N GLU A 257 9.64 1.78 17.95
CA GLU A 257 9.10 0.50 18.40
C GLU A 257 8.75 -0.44 17.24
N ASP A 258 8.12 0.09 16.18
CA ASP A 258 7.81 -0.72 14.99
C ASP A 258 9.08 -1.10 14.23
N LEU A 259 10.04 -0.18 14.07
CA LEU A 259 11.30 -0.44 13.38
C LEU A 259 12.16 -1.46 14.13
N GLU A 260 12.26 -1.37 15.47
CA GLU A 260 12.97 -2.36 16.29
C GLU A 260 12.41 -3.76 16.13
N ARG A 261 11.07 -3.87 16.03
CA ARG A 261 10.41 -5.16 15.81
C ARG A 261 10.66 -5.71 14.40
N MET A 262 10.66 -4.83 13.38
CA MET A 262 10.85 -5.24 11.98
C MET A 262 12.29 -5.60 11.67
N LEU A 263 13.25 -4.90 12.30
CA LEU A 263 14.68 -5.08 12.03
C LEU A 263 15.34 -6.06 13.00
N GLU A 264 14.60 -6.52 14.02
CA GLU A 264 15.12 -7.36 15.10
C GLU A 264 16.40 -6.81 15.75
N ALA A 265 16.51 -5.47 15.77
CA ALA A 265 17.69 -4.72 16.23
C ALA A 265 17.27 -3.48 17.04
N GLN A 266 18.17 -2.96 17.88
CA GLN A 266 17.95 -1.67 18.50
C GLN A 266 17.97 -0.56 17.45
N VAL A 267 17.11 0.47 17.61
CA VAL A 267 17.03 1.59 16.66
C VAL A 267 17.28 2.92 17.36
N TYR A 268 18.31 3.63 16.92
CA TYR A 268 18.50 5.04 17.22
C TYR A 268 17.85 5.89 16.13
N LEU A 269 16.70 6.51 16.45
CA LEU A 269 15.91 7.29 15.49
C LEU A 269 16.01 8.79 15.79
N ASN A 270 16.49 9.57 14.83
CA ASN A 270 16.57 11.02 14.90
C ASN A 270 15.68 11.65 13.81
N LEU A 271 14.74 12.52 14.22
CA LEU A 271 13.75 13.15 13.35
C LEU A 271 13.88 14.66 13.31
N TRP A 272 13.93 15.22 12.10
CA TRP A 272 13.97 16.65 11.84
C TRP A 272 12.78 17.09 10.99
N VAL A 273 12.16 18.24 11.31
CA VAL A 273 11.04 18.77 10.53
C VAL A 273 11.50 20.00 9.74
N LYS A 274 11.32 19.93 8.42
CA LYS A 274 11.61 21.00 7.46
C LYS A 274 10.34 21.47 6.72
N VAL A 275 10.35 22.70 6.24
CA VAL A 275 9.27 23.23 5.38
C VAL A 275 9.76 23.20 3.94
N LYS A 276 8.92 22.64 3.06
CA LYS A 276 9.08 22.66 1.60
C LYS A 276 7.74 23.03 0.98
N GLU A 277 7.58 24.30 0.68
CA GLU A 277 6.31 24.83 0.17
C GLU A 277 5.92 24.20 -1.16
N ASN A 278 4.62 23.91 -1.32
CA ASN A 278 4.00 23.44 -2.56
C ASN A 278 4.69 22.22 -3.22
N TRP A 279 5.37 21.38 -2.44
CA TRP A 279 6.12 20.25 -3.00
C TRP A 279 5.22 19.24 -3.72
N ARG A 280 3.94 19.09 -3.32
CA ARG A 280 2.97 18.20 -3.95
C ARG A 280 2.53 18.65 -5.35
N ASP A 281 2.68 19.94 -5.66
CA ASP A 281 2.30 20.54 -6.94
C ASP A 281 3.51 20.72 -7.88
N SER A 282 4.70 20.34 -7.46
CA SER A 282 5.94 20.47 -8.21
C SER A 282 6.47 19.09 -8.63
N GLN A 283 6.59 18.82 -9.93
CA GLN A 283 7.22 17.60 -10.44
C GLN A 283 8.61 17.38 -9.84
N ARG A 284 9.44 18.45 -9.79
CA ARG A 284 10.77 18.38 -9.16
C ARG A 284 10.70 18.06 -7.67
N GLY A 285 9.67 18.59 -6.98
CA GLY A 285 9.42 18.28 -5.57
C GLY A 285 9.09 16.82 -5.36
N ILE A 286 8.24 16.26 -6.21
CA ILE A 286 7.81 14.86 -6.17
C ILE A 286 9.00 13.93 -6.41
N LEU A 287 9.79 14.18 -7.46
CA LEU A 287 10.99 13.41 -7.78
C LEU A 287 12.04 13.43 -6.66
N ASN A 288 12.26 14.61 -6.04
CA ASN A 288 13.21 14.76 -4.93
C ASN A 288 12.83 13.96 -3.67
N PHE A 289 11.57 13.56 -3.54
CA PHE A 289 11.09 12.73 -2.43
C PHE A 289 10.95 11.25 -2.80
N GLY A 290 11.54 10.82 -3.93
CA GLY A 290 11.55 9.42 -4.34
C GLY A 290 10.23 8.93 -4.95
N TYR A 291 9.39 9.84 -5.40
CA TYR A 291 8.18 9.50 -6.17
C TYR A 291 8.54 9.54 -7.66
N ASN A 292 9.19 8.47 -8.13
CA ASN A 292 9.66 8.30 -9.49
C ASN A 292 8.75 7.33 -10.25
N GLU A 293 8.63 7.55 -11.56
CA GLU A 293 8.12 6.54 -12.49
C GLU A 293 9.34 5.72 -12.93
N ASP A 294 9.57 4.57 -12.32
CA ASP A 294 10.52 3.57 -12.81
C ASP A 294 9.81 2.59 -13.73
#